data_ef318edc5fad214750034dd78e261e4a
#
_entry.id   ef318edc5fad214750034dd78e261e4a
#
_cell.length_a   1.000
_cell.length_b   1.000
_cell.length_c   1.000
_cell.angle_alpha   90.00
_cell.angle_beta   90.00
_cell.angle_gamma   90.00
#
_symmetry.space_group_name_H-M   'P 1'
#
loop_
_entity.id
_entity.type
_entity.pdbx_description
1 polymer ?
#
loop_
_entity_poly.entity_id
_entity_poly.type
_entity_poly.pdbx_seq_one_letter_code
_entity_poly.pdbx_strand_id
1 'polypeptide(L)'
;DDWDTMKSASVEVAEYFNTHTNMTTDAGAVLFGDTVTITADGPWQHLLYKLTGRKWGNLDVENETGCGIVPYTYRPSNLVNSIQWAVGLELLLLINDPWRIFLSTDHPNGACFWRYPEIIQLLMSNDFRQECMKKLSPIARERITLPDIDREYTLYEIATITSAGPARALGLKSKGSLGIGADADVVVYEEEKDIAKMFSHPRYVLKGGEVVIEDGEIRATPEGREFLVKPAFNPEIESFLKPKFEDVYTMSFENYPVEMERIERAEIHECGKE
;
A
#
# COMPACT_ATOMS: atom_id res chain seq x y z
N ASP A 1 19.35 5.66 15.90
CA ASP A 1 19.02 6.49 14.76
C ASP A 1 18.55 7.83 15.26
N ASP A 2 19.19 8.86 14.79
CA ASP A 2 18.94 10.25 15.18
C ASP A 2 18.01 10.88 14.15
N TRP A 3 16.86 11.41 14.57
CA TRP A 3 15.91 12.10 13.71
C TRP A 3 16.55 13.29 12.98
N ASP A 4 17.59 13.89 13.57
CA ASP A 4 18.31 15.01 12.98
C ASP A 4 19.21 14.60 11.79
N THR A 5 19.49 13.31 11.63
CA THR A 5 20.25 12.76 10.52
C THR A 5 19.44 11.95 9.52
N MET A 6 18.11 11.85 9.73
CA MET A 6 17.20 11.10 8.85
C MET A 6 17.30 11.61 7.41
N LYS A 7 17.45 10.69 6.46
CA LYS A 7 17.44 10.93 5.01
C LYS A 7 16.74 9.77 4.29
N SER A 8 16.38 9.98 3.03
CA SER A 8 15.88 8.89 2.19
C SER A 8 16.97 7.86 1.92
N ALA A 9 16.60 6.58 1.95
CA ALA A 9 17.40 5.45 1.52
C ALA A 9 16.79 4.77 0.27
N SER A 10 15.91 5.48 -0.44
CA SER A 10 15.15 4.91 -1.56
C SER A 10 16.03 4.44 -2.71
N VAL A 11 17.17 5.10 -2.93
CA VAL A 11 18.13 4.73 -3.99
C VAL A 11 18.71 3.35 -3.69
N GLU A 12 19.25 3.14 -2.48
CA GLU A 12 19.85 1.86 -2.09
C GLU A 12 18.80 0.73 -2.13
N VAL A 13 17.58 0.99 -1.67
CA VAL A 13 16.49 0.02 -1.71
C VAL A 13 16.09 -0.29 -3.16
N ALA A 14 15.91 0.72 -4.00
CA ALA A 14 15.54 0.53 -5.40
C ALA A 14 16.63 -0.20 -6.20
N GLU A 15 17.90 0.09 -5.98
CA GLU A 15 19.03 -0.64 -6.58
C GLU A 15 19.01 -2.12 -6.18
N TYR A 16 18.72 -2.42 -4.92
CA TYR A 16 18.57 -3.79 -4.45
C TYR A 16 17.44 -4.50 -5.20
N PHE A 17 16.25 -3.87 -5.29
CA PHE A 17 15.11 -4.42 -6.04
C PHE A 17 15.40 -4.59 -7.54
N ASN A 18 16.07 -3.64 -8.16
CA ASN A 18 16.40 -3.68 -9.58
C ASN A 18 17.42 -4.78 -9.93
N THR A 19 18.26 -5.17 -8.99
CA THR A 19 19.24 -6.26 -9.15
C THR A 19 18.73 -7.63 -8.72
N HIS A 20 17.73 -7.71 -7.84
CA HIS A 20 17.15 -8.96 -7.33
C HIS A 20 15.70 -9.12 -7.83
N THR A 21 15.52 -9.97 -8.83
CA THR A 21 14.23 -10.08 -9.56
C THR A 21 13.17 -10.95 -8.90
N ASN A 22 13.48 -11.60 -7.79
CA ASN A 22 12.61 -12.56 -7.09
C ASN A 22 11.78 -11.93 -5.95
N MET A 23 11.65 -10.61 -5.94
CA MET A 23 10.93 -9.88 -4.90
C MET A 23 9.87 -8.96 -5.48
N THR A 24 8.80 -8.81 -4.73
CA THR A 24 7.76 -7.78 -4.94
C THR A 24 7.59 -6.97 -3.66
N THR A 25 7.09 -5.75 -3.79
CA THR A 25 6.77 -4.88 -2.65
C THR A 25 5.58 -4.00 -2.96
N ASP A 26 4.83 -3.63 -1.94
CA ASP A 26 3.98 -2.46 -2.01
C ASP A 26 4.73 -1.24 -1.44
N ALA A 27 4.45 -0.07 -1.96
CA ALA A 27 4.96 1.19 -1.45
C ALA A 27 3.82 1.96 -0.80
N GLY A 28 3.86 2.03 0.53
CA GLY A 28 2.90 2.81 1.32
C GLY A 28 3.12 4.30 1.13
N ALA A 29 2.50 4.89 0.10
CA ALA A 29 2.61 6.31 -0.17
C ALA A 29 1.87 7.13 0.89
N VAL A 30 2.53 8.16 1.41
CA VAL A 30 1.98 9.11 2.36
C VAL A 30 1.50 10.36 1.62
N LEU A 31 0.36 10.93 2.02
CA LEU A 31 -0.11 12.24 1.57
C LEU A 31 -0.26 13.20 2.74
N PHE A 32 0.04 14.48 2.49
CA PHE A 32 -0.16 15.52 3.51
C PHE A 32 -1.63 15.74 3.81
N GLY A 33 -1.94 15.93 5.09
CA GLY A 33 -3.29 16.13 5.60
C GLY A 33 -3.63 15.17 6.73
N ASP A 34 -4.89 15.18 7.12
CA ASP A 34 -5.40 14.38 8.22
C ASP A 34 -5.62 12.93 7.79
N THR A 35 -5.26 12.02 8.67
CA THR A 35 -5.47 10.59 8.52
C THR A 35 -5.67 9.93 9.88
N VAL A 36 -5.83 8.63 9.86
CA VAL A 36 -5.93 7.80 11.07
C VAL A 36 -4.89 6.70 10.96
N THR A 37 -4.01 6.61 11.94
CA THR A 37 -3.03 5.54 12.03
C THR A 37 -3.62 4.36 12.80
N ILE A 38 -3.54 3.18 12.19
CA ILE A 38 -3.86 1.89 12.80
C ILE A 38 -2.58 1.08 12.77
N THR A 39 -2.08 0.64 13.91
CA THR A 39 -0.81 -0.07 13.96
C THR A 39 -0.85 -1.23 14.94
N ALA A 40 -0.24 -2.34 14.55
CA ALA A 40 0.01 -3.54 15.34
C ALA A 40 1.48 -3.64 15.82
N ASP A 41 2.30 -2.60 15.63
CA ASP A 41 3.70 -2.58 16.04
C ASP A 41 3.84 -2.19 17.52
N GLY A 42 3.84 -3.18 18.40
CA GLY A 42 3.94 -2.98 19.85
C GLY A 42 5.18 -2.20 20.31
N PRO A 43 6.41 -2.51 19.84
CA PRO A 43 7.60 -1.73 20.19
C PRO A 43 7.50 -0.26 19.76
N TRP A 44 6.97 -0.01 18.57
CA TRP A 44 6.79 1.34 18.04
C TRP A 44 5.70 2.11 18.81
N GLN A 45 4.58 1.48 19.11
CA GLN A 45 3.52 2.07 19.95
C GLN A 45 4.01 2.38 21.35
N HIS A 46 4.81 1.50 21.95
CA HIS A 46 5.41 1.77 23.25
C HIS A 46 6.34 2.99 23.22
N LEU A 47 7.14 3.13 22.16
CA LEU A 47 7.99 4.30 21.96
C LEU A 47 7.16 5.57 21.82
N LEU A 48 6.10 5.54 21.01
CA LEU A 48 5.16 6.65 20.85
C LEU A 48 4.47 7.00 22.16
N TYR A 49 4.08 6.02 22.98
CA TYR A 49 3.54 6.25 24.31
C TYR A 49 4.52 7.00 25.21
N LYS A 50 5.78 6.56 25.25
CA LYS A 50 6.82 7.23 26.04
C LYS A 50 7.07 8.67 25.59
N LEU A 51 7.00 8.94 24.29
CA LEU A 51 7.23 10.27 23.72
C LEU A 51 6.03 11.21 23.91
N THR A 52 4.81 10.70 23.84
CA THR A 52 3.60 11.52 23.79
C THR A 52 2.76 11.47 25.07
N GLY A 53 2.97 10.49 25.93
CA GLY A 53 2.14 10.19 27.09
C GLY A 53 0.69 9.79 26.77
N ARG A 54 0.40 9.46 25.51
CA ARG A 54 -0.95 9.07 25.07
C ARG A 54 -1.18 7.58 25.22
N LYS A 55 -2.42 7.15 24.98
CA LYS A 55 -2.80 5.73 25.09
C LYS A 55 -1.82 4.85 24.33
N TRP A 56 -1.35 3.82 25.00
CA TRP A 56 -0.50 2.78 24.46
C TRP A 56 -1.31 1.51 24.26
N GLY A 57 -1.08 0.84 23.14
CA GLY A 57 -1.49 -0.52 22.87
C GLY A 57 -0.24 -1.33 22.51
N ASN A 58 -0.27 -2.60 22.72
CA ASN A 58 0.76 -3.52 22.24
C ASN A 58 0.16 -4.57 21.33
N LEU A 59 1.01 -5.37 20.70
CA LEU A 59 0.57 -6.38 19.73
C LEU A 59 -0.37 -7.43 20.35
N ASP A 60 -0.14 -7.81 21.61
CA ASP A 60 -1.01 -8.76 22.33
C ASP A 60 -2.40 -8.15 22.52
N VAL A 61 -2.47 -6.90 22.96
CA VAL A 61 -3.75 -6.19 23.11
C VAL A 61 -4.47 -6.08 21.78
N GLU A 62 -3.78 -5.83 20.70
CA GLU A 62 -4.37 -5.71 19.36
C GLU A 62 -4.90 -7.03 18.85
N ASN A 63 -4.17 -8.12 19.06
CA ASN A 63 -4.63 -9.46 18.67
C ASN A 63 -5.84 -9.93 19.48
N GLU A 64 -5.93 -9.53 20.75
CA GLU A 64 -7.04 -9.92 21.64
C GLU A 64 -8.22 -8.95 21.62
N THR A 65 -7.96 -7.64 21.43
CA THR A 65 -8.97 -6.57 21.61
C THR A 65 -9.13 -5.66 20.39
N GLY A 66 -8.37 -5.88 19.32
CA GLY A 66 -8.35 -5.05 18.09
C GLY A 66 -7.32 -3.93 18.13
N CYS A 67 -7.25 -3.18 17.03
CA CYS A 67 -6.22 -2.19 16.76
C CYS A 67 -6.34 -0.92 17.60
N GLY A 68 -5.19 -0.31 17.89
CA GLY A 68 -5.14 1.07 18.34
C GLY A 68 -5.37 2.05 17.18
N ILE A 69 -6.31 2.99 17.32
CA ILE A 69 -6.60 4.02 16.32
C ILE A 69 -6.14 5.37 16.85
N VAL A 70 -5.26 6.04 16.11
CA VAL A 70 -4.72 7.35 16.49
C VAL A 70 -4.89 8.34 15.33
N PRO A 71 -5.61 9.47 15.52
CA PRO A 71 -5.61 10.56 14.55
C PRO A 71 -4.20 11.11 14.35
N TYR A 72 -3.83 11.33 13.10
CA TYR A 72 -2.52 11.85 12.73
C TYR A 72 -2.65 12.86 11.58
N THR A 73 -1.78 13.87 11.56
CA THR A 73 -1.73 14.85 10.48
C THR A 73 -0.32 14.88 9.89
N TYR A 74 -0.18 14.46 8.63
CA TYR A 74 1.07 14.64 7.89
C TYR A 74 1.22 16.08 7.42
N ARG A 75 2.31 16.74 7.78
CA ARG A 75 2.57 18.16 7.51
C ARG A 75 3.79 18.36 6.63
N PRO A 76 3.69 19.10 5.51
CA PRO A 76 4.82 19.33 4.62
C PRO A 76 5.96 20.15 5.24
N SER A 77 5.68 20.91 6.31
CA SER A 77 6.70 21.63 7.06
C SER A 77 7.47 20.77 8.06
N ASN A 78 7.00 19.56 8.34
CA ASN A 78 7.67 18.62 9.25
C ASN A 78 8.71 17.81 8.49
N LEU A 79 9.95 17.76 8.99
CA LEU A 79 11.07 17.05 8.35
C LEU A 79 10.76 15.58 8.07
N VAL A 80 10.29 14.87 9.10
CA VAL A 80 10.02 13.43 9.01
C VAL A 80 8.88 13.15 8.02
N ASN A 81 7.78 13.91 8.12
CA ASN A 81 6.64 13.73 7.22
C ASN A 81 6.99 14.04 5.77
N SER A 82 7.86 15.04 5.54
CA SER A 82 8.35 15.37 4.19
C SER A 82 9.18 14.24 3.59
N ILE A 83 10.05 13.62 4.39
CA ILE A 83 10.86 12.46 3.96
C ILE A 83 9.95 11.24 3.71
N GLN A 84 8.99 10.95 4.61
CA GLN A 84 8.03 9.86 4.44
C GLN A 84 7.20 10.02 3.16
N TRP A 85 6.73 11.25 2.87
CA TRP A 85 6.01 11.56 1.63
C TRP A 85 6.87 11.29 0.39
N ALA A 86 8.14 11.66 0.43
CA ALA A 86 9.04 11.47 -0.71
C ALA A 86 9.41 10.00 -0.93
N VAL A 87 9.72 9.25 0.14
CA VAL A 87 10.20 7.86 0.05
C VAL A 87 9.24 6.95 -0.71
N GLY A 88 7.93 7.04 -0.46
CA GLY A 88 6.95 6.24 -1.19
C GLY A 88 6.95 6.52 -2.70
N LEU A 89 7.01 7.80 -3.08
CA LEU A 89 7.09 8.22 -4.48
C LEU A 89 8.42 7.85 -5.12
N GLU A 90 9.53 8.01 -4.40
CA GLU A 90 10.87 7.64 -4.88
C GLU A 90 10.96 6.15 -5.20
N LEU A 91 10.47 5.29 -4.31
CA LEU A 91 10.47 3.84 -4.55
C LEU A 91 9.64 3.47 -5.78
N LEU A 92 8.43 4.04 -5.91
CA LEU A 92 7.59 3.84 -7.09
C LEU A 92 8.30 4.30 -8.37
N LEU A 93 9.01 5.41 -8.35
CA LEU A 93 9.68 5.98 -9.52
C LEU A 93 11.05 5.35 -9.83
N LEU A 94 11.78 4.82 -8.84
CA LEU A 94 13.13 4.27 -9.01
C LEU A 94 13.16 2.77 -9.28
N ILE A 95 12.13 2.02 -8.86
CA ILE A 95 12.01 0.60 -9.22
C ILE A 95 11.56 0.51 -10.67
N ASN A 96 12.38 -0.13 -11.51
CA ASN A 96 12.20 -0.12 -12.97
C ASN A 96 11.04 -0.97 -13.45
N ASP A 97 10.76 -2.09 -12.77
CA ASP A 97 9.73 -3.04 -13.17
C ASP A 97 8.42 -2.80 -12.42
N PRO A 98 7.39 -2.21 -13.07
CA PRO A 98 6.12 -1.91 -12.45
C PRO A 98 5.32 -3.16 -12.02
N TRP A 99 5.72 -4.35 -12.49
CA TRP A 99 5.12 -5.61 -12.05
C TRP A 99 5.57 -6.07 -10.68
N ARG A 100 6.56 -5.39 -10.10
CA ARG A 100 7.18 -5.76 -8.82
C ARG A 100 7.04 -4.73 -7.72
N ILE A 101 6.42 -3.59 -8.01
CA ILE A 101 6.09 -2.57 -7.01
C ILE A 101 4.62 -2.19 -7.15
N PHE A 102 3.90 -2.08 -6.04
CA PHE A 102 2.48 -1.82 -6.02
C PHE A 102 2.17 -0.56 -5.24
N LEU A 103 1.13 0.17 -5.70
CA LEU A 103 0.66 1.37 -5.03
C LEU A 103 -0.22 0.99 -3.83
N SER A 104 0.18 1.45 -2.66
CA SER A 104 -0.57 1.34 -1.42
C SER A 104 -0.54 2.66 -0.65
N THR A 105 -1.49 2.87 0.23
CA THR A 105 -1.45 3.94 1.24
C THR A 105 -1.47 3.37 2.64
N ASP A 106 -1.48 2.03 2.76
CA ASP A 106 -1.72 1.36 4.03
C ASP A 106 -2.96 1.98 4.72
N HIS A 107 -4.05 2.02 3.95
CA HIS A 107 -5.27 2.71 4.36
C HIS A 107 -5.71 2.35 5.77
N PRO A 108 -5.91 3.34 6.67
CA PRO A 108 -5.84 4.78 6.44
C PRO A 108 -4.49 5.44 6.81
N ASN A 109 -3.46 4.69 7.16
CA ASN A 109 -2.19 5.18 7.73
C ASN A 109 -1.54 6.30 6.91
N GLY A 110 -1.13 6.03 5.69
CA GLY A 110 -0.45 7.00 4.83
C GLY A 110 -1.40 8.00 4.20
N ALA A 111 -2.57 7.54 3.81
CA ALA A 111 -3.70 8.34 3.31
C ALA A 111 -4.96 7.48 3.20
N CYS A 112 -6.11 8.13 3.18
CA CYS A 112 -7.37 7.47 2.87
C CYS A 112 -7.43 7.02 1.39
N PHE A 113 -8.06 5.87 1.11
CA PHE A 113 -8.07 5.25 -0.23
C PHE A 113 -8.66 6.16 -1.33
N TRP A 114 -9.59 7.04 -1.02
CA TRP A 114 -10.15 7.98 -2.01
C TRP A 114 -9.14 9.05 -2.48
N ARG A 115 -7.94 9.10 -1.90
CA ARG A 115 -6.86 9.99 -2.32
C ARG A 115 -5.87 9.34 -3.29
N TYR A 116 -6.08 8.09 -3.72
CA TYR A 116 -5.26 7.46 -4.76
C TYR A 116 -5.11 8.31 -6.03
N PRO A 117 -6.17 9.02 -6.53
CA PRO A 117 -6.03 9.89 -7.69
C PRO A 117 -4.95 10.97 -7.55
N GLU A 118 -4.75 11.52 -6.35
CA GLU A 118 -3.68 12.49 -6.08
C GLU A 118 -2.28 11.85 -6.19
N ILE A 119 -2.12 10.61 -5.70
CA ILE A 119 -0.85 9.89 -5.81
C ILE A 119 -0.57 9.57 -7.27
N ILE A 120 -1.58 9.13 -8.02
CA ILE A 120 -1.47 8.86 -9.46
C ILE A 120 -1.03 10.13 -10.19
N GLN A 121 -1.58 11.30 -9.86
CA GLN A 121 -1.16 12.56 -10.43
C GLN A 121 0.30 12.90 -10.10
N LEU A 122 0.75 12.63 -8.86
CA LEU A 122 2.16 12.80 -8.47
C LEU A 122 3.10 11.87 -9.25
N LEU A 123 2.64 10.68 -9.65
CA LEU A 123 3.43 9.74 -10.44
C LEU A 123 3.44 10.09 -11.95
N MET A 124 2.33 10.62 -12.47
CA MET A 124 2.16 10.89 -13.90
C MET A 124 2.52 12.32 -14.31
N SER A 125 2.79 13.23 -13.36
CA SER A 125 3.13 14.64 -13.67
C SER A 125 4.30 15.10 -12.81
N ASN A 126 5.46 15.24 -13.43
CA ASN A 126 6.63 15.82 -12.78
C ASN A 126 6.40 17.28 -12.39
N ASP A 127 5.76 18.07 -13.25
CA ASP A 127 5.44 19.47 -12.94
C ASP A 127 4.60 19.59 -11.67
N PHE A 128 3.55 18.78 -11.53
CA PHE A 128 2.71 18.76 -10.32
C PHE A 128 3.53 18.33 -9.09
N ARG A 129 4.37 17.33 -9.23
CA ARG A 129 5.26 16.83 -8.17
C ARG A 129 6.23 17.94 -7.71
N GLN A 130 6.85 18.65 -8.65
CA GLN A 130 7.74 19.78 -8.36
C GLN A 130 7.02 20.91 -7.60
N GLU A 131 5.79 21.26 -8.00
CA GLU A 131 4.98 22.23 -7.26
C GLU A 131 4.67 21.78 -5.82
N CYS A 132 4.36 20.51 -5.63
CA CYS A 132 4.14 19.95 -4.29
C CYS A 132 5.41 20.02 -3.43
N MET A 133 6.58 19.74 -4.01
CA MET A 133 7.86 19.80 -3.31
C MET A 133 8.24 21.20 -2.81
N LYS A 134 7.70 22.26 -3.39
CA LYS A 134 7.92 23.63 -2.90
C LYS A 134 7.38 23.85 -1.47
N LYS A 135 6.42 23.04 -1.05
CA LYS A 135 5.81 23.09 0.29
C LYS A 135 6.60 22.35 1.37
N LEU A 136 7.57 21.53 0.97
CA LEU A 136 8.35 20.70 1.88
C LEU A 136 9.28 21.54 2.76
N SER A 137 9.64 21.00 3.90
CA SER A 137 10.74 21.50 4.72
C SER A 137 12.00 21.69 3.86
N PRO A 138 12.69 22.85 3.91
CA PRO A 138 13.94 23.05 3.16
C PRO A 138 14.99 21.98 3.46
N ILE A 139 15.13 21.58 4.71
CA ILE A 139 16.05 20.54 5.15
C ILE A 139 15.68 19.18 4.53
N ALA A 140 14.37 18.87 4.47
CA ALA A 140 13.92 17.62 3.86
C ALA A 140 14.29 17.55 2.38
N ARG A 141 14.15 18.65 1.63
CA ARG A 141 14.50 18.69 0.20
C ARG A 141 15.96 18.38 -0.10
N GLU A 142 16.86 18.62 0.85
CA GLU A 142 18.30 18.27 0.74
C GLU A 142 18.56 16.79 1.10
N ARG A 143 17.57 16.10 1.67
CA ARG A 143 17.70 14.74 2.21
C ARG A 143 16.86 13.69 1.48
N ILE A 144 16.23 14.08 0.39
CA ILE A 144 15.42 13.23 -0.48
C ILE A 144 16.02 13.24 -1.89
N THR A 145 15.71 12.23 -2.67
CA THR A 145 16.19 12.10 -4.06
C THR A 145 15.13 12.57 -5.07
N LEU A 146 13.89 12.73 -4.63
CA LEU A 146 12.73 13.04 -5.48
C LEU A 146 12.92 14.26 -6.41
N PRO A 147 13.64 15.35 -6.03
CA PRO A 147 13.89 16.48 -6.92
C PRO A 147 14.65 16.14 -8.21
N ASP A 148 15.45 15.08 -8.19
CA ASP A 148 16.31 14.65 -9.29
C ASP A 148 15.64 13.56 -10.16
N ILE A 149 14.38 13.22 -9.89
CA ILE A 149 13.64 12.16 -10.61
C ILE A 149 12.66 12.79 -11.58
N ASP A 150 12.98 12.78 -12.87
CA ASP A 150 12.12 13.29 -13.94
C ASP A 150 11.12 12.27 -14.48
N ARG A 151 11.24 10.98 -14.11
CA ARG A 151 10.38 9.91 -14.58
C ARG A 151 8.92 10.23 -14.30
N GLU A 152 8.07 9.99 -15.30
CA GLU A 152 6.61 9.98 -15.20
C GLU A 152 6.07 8.61 -15.56
N TYR A 153 5.01 8.19 -14.89
CA TYR A 153 4.33 6.94 -15.19
C TYR A 153 3.35 7.14 -16.35
N THR A 154 3.28 6.12 -17.20
CA THR A 154 2.27 5.96 -18.23
C THR A 154 0.98 5.37 -17.64
N LEU A 155 -0.14 5.47 -18.35
CA LEU A 155 -1.39 4.79 -17.99
C LEU A 155 -1.22 3.27 -17.87
N TYR A 156 -0.35 2.67 -18.68
CA TYR A 156 -0.01 1.25 -18.58
C TYR A 156 0.66 0.90 -17.25
N GLU A 157 1.63 1.69 -16.83
CA GLU A 157 2.32 1.50 -15.54
C GLU A 157 1.36 1.71 -14.37
N ILE A 158 0.48 2.72 -14.42
CA ILE A 158 -0.56 2.92 -13.41
C ILE A 158 -1.49 1.70 -13.32
N ALA A 159 -2.00 1.21 -14.45
CA ALA A 159 -2.84 0.01 -14.45
C ALA A 159 -2.09 -1.23 -13.90
N THR A 160 -0.78 -1.30 -14.14
CA THR A 160 0.06 -2.39 -13.64
C THR A 160 0.23 -2.31 -12.12
N ILE A 161 0.66 -1.17 -11.58
CA ILE A 161 0.95 -1.03 -10.14
C ILE A 161 -0.31 -1.04 -9.25
N THR A 162 -1.49 -0.72 -9.82
CA THR A 162 -2.75 -0.63 -9.07
C THR A 162 -3.65 -1.86 -9.24
N SER A 163 -3.45 -2.68 -10.27
CA SER A 163 -4.35 -3.79 -10.59
C SER A 163 -3.62 -5.06 -11.04
N ALA A 164 -2.95 -5.04 -12.18
CA ALA A 164 -2.38 -6.25 -12.78
C ALA A 164 -1.24 -6.86 -11.94
N GLY A 165 -0.34 -6.03 -11.44
CA GLY A 165 0.78 -6.44 -10.59
C GLY A 165 0.32 -7.04 -9.26
N PRO A 166 -0.54 -6.35 -8.48
CA PRO A 166 -1.11 -6.91 -7.25
C PRO A 166 -1.87 -8.23 -7.48
N ALA A 167 -2.70 -8.32 -8.51
CA ALA A 167 -3.42 -9.55 -8.84
C ALA A 167 -2.46 -10.72 -9.13
N ARG A 168 -1.38 -10.46 -9.89
CA ARG A 168 -0.35 -11.45 -10.18
C ARG A 168 0.40 -11.88 -8.90
N ALA A 169 0.79 -10.93 -8.06
CA ALA A 169 1.51 -11.21 -6.80
C ALA A 169 0.67 -12.07 -5.84
N LEU A 170 -0.64 -11.86 -5.82
CA LEU A 170 -1.59 -12.64 -5.03
C LEU A 170 -2.02 -13.95 -5.70
N GLY A 171 -1.54 -14.26 -6.93
CA GLY A 171 -1.93 -15.46 -7.66
C GLY A 171 -3.37 -15.47 -8.19
N LEU A 172 -4.01 -14.31 -8.29
CA LEU A 172 -5.40 -14.16 -8.75
C LEU A 172 -5.45 -14.17 -10.29
N LYS A 173 -5.51 -15.36 -10.90
CA LYS A 173 -5.39 -15.55 -12.35
C LYS A 173 -6.53 -14.93 -13.15
N SER A 174 -7.72 -14.79 -12.57
CA SER A 174 -8.91 -14.20 -13.23
C SER A 174 -9.02 -12.68 -13.01
N LYS A 175 -8.10 -12.05 -12.26
CA LYS A 175 -8.13 -10.65 -11.90
C LYS A 175 -7.00 -9.85 -12.57
N GLY A 176 -7.15 -8.53 -12.60
CA GLY A 176 -6.12 -7.59 -13.05
C GLY A 176 -5.85 -7.58 -14.55
N SER A 177 -6.70 -8.20 -15.36
CA SER A 177 -6.57 -8.22 -16.82
C SER A 177 -7.92 -8.13 -17.51
N LEU A 178 -7.91 -7.72 -18.79
CA LEU A 178 -9.08 -7.73 -19.69
C LEU A 178 -9.03 -8.92 -20.67
N GLY A 179 -8.26 -9.96 -20.34
CA GLY A 179 -8.13 -11.16 -21.16
C GLY A 179 -9.40 -12.00 -21.20
N ILE A 180 -9.52 -12.86 -22.23
CA ILE A 180 -10.62 -13.82 -22.33
C ILE A 180 -10.56 -14.79 -21.14
N GLY A 181 -11.67 -14.93 -20.41
CA GLY A 181 -11.78 -15.77 -19.23
C GLY A 181 -11.43 -15.05 -17.91
N ALA A 182 -10.99 -13.79 -17.97
CA ALA A 182 -10.86 -12.96 -16.77
C ALA A 182 -12.23 -12.48 -16.28
N ASP A 183 -12.32 -12.17 -15.02
CA ASP A 183 -13.49 -11.47 -14.46
C ASP A 183 -13.64 -10.11 -15.16
N ALA A 184 -14.87 -9.74 -15.47
CA ALA A 184 -15.16 -8.45 -16.08
C ALA A 184 -15.25 -7.36 -15.01
N ASP A 185 -14.14 -7.17 -14.25
CA ASP A 185 -13.93 -6.06 -13.35
C ASP A 185 -13.25 -4.92 -14.13
N VAL A 186 -14.02 -3.91 -14.54
CA VAL A 186 -13.56 -2.88 -15.47
C VAL A 186 -13.91 -1.50 -14.94
N VAL A 187 -12.96 -0.58 -15.01
CA VAL A 187 -13.19 0.84 -14.77
C VAL A 187 -12.96 1.62 -16.05
N VAL A 188 -13.90 2.44 -16.44
CA VAL A 188 -13.83 3.29 -17.63
C VAL A 188 -13.75 4.74 -17.21
N TYR A 189 -12.67 5.41 -17.59
CA TYR A 189 -12.45 6.83 -17.37
C TYR A 189 -12.63 7.61 -18.66
N GLU A 190 -13.12 8.85 -18.56
CA GLU A 190 -13.03 9.82 -19.65
C GLU A 190 -11.69 10.56 -19.53
N GLU A 191 -11.05 10.80 -20.69
CA GLU A 191 -9.77 11.51 -20.71
C GLU A 191 -9.94 12.96 -20.24
N GLU A 192 -9.20 13.34 -19.23
CA GLU A 192 -9.18 14.66 -18.63
C GLU A 192 -7.74 15.18 -18.51
N LYS A 193 -7.55 16.50 -18.66
CA LYS A 193 -6.23 17.12 -18.45
C LYS A 193 -5.78 17.06 -16.99
N ASP A 194 -6.72 17.18 -16.07
CA ASP A 194 -6.49 17.00 -14.64
C ASP A 194 -6.54 15.50 -14.33
N ILE A 195 -5.36 14.92 -14.12
CA ILE A 195 -5.19 13.47 -13.86
C ILE A 195 -5.94 13.04 -12.61
N ALA A 196 -5.87 13.81 -11.52
CA ALA A 196 -6.58 13.47 -10.30
C ALA A 196 -8.09 13.49 -10.50
N LYS A 197 -8.60 14.45 -11.25
CA LYS A 197 -10.02 14.53 -11.60
C LYS A 197 -10.43 13.33 -12.46
N MET A 198 -9.64 12.96 -13.46
CA MET A 198 -9.89 11.80 -14.31
C MET A 198 -10.08 10.53 -13.47
N PHE A 199 -9.14 10.24 -12.59
CA PHE A 199 -9.19 9.02 -11.76
C PHE A 199 -10.20 9.10 -10.61
N SER A 200 -10.66 10.28 -10.22
CA SER A 200 -11.68 10.45 -9.17
C SER A 200 -13.12 10.24 -9.69
N HIS A 201 -13.35 10.33 -11.00
CA HIS A 201 -14.69 10.33 -11.59
C HIS A 201 -14.77 9.30 -12.73
N PRO A 202 -14.79 8.00 -12.41
CA PRO A 202 -14.98 6.98 -13.43
C PRO A 202 -16.39 7.12 -14.03
N ARG A 203 -16.47 7.01 -15.37
CA ARG A 203 -17.75 6.99 -16.07
C ARG A 203 -18.52 5.72 -15.79
N TYR A 204 -17.83 4.58 -15.87
CA TYR A 204 -18.38 3.26 -15.53
C TYR A 204 -17.46 2.50 -14.60
N VAL A 205 -18.05 1.79 -13.66
CA VAL A 205 -17.38 0.73 -12.91
C VAL A 205 -18.21 -0.54 -13.08
N LEU A 206 -17.58 -1.59 -13.59
CA LEU A 206 -18.16 -2.91 -13.73
C LEU A 206 -17.52 -3.87 -12.73
N LYS A 207 -18.32 -4.71 -12.12
CA LYS A 207 -17.90 -5.78 -11.22
C LYS A 207 -18.50 -7.11 -11.69
N GLY A 208 -17.67 -8.04 -12.12
CA GLY A 208 -18.12 -9.30 -12.69
C GLY A 208 -19.05 -9.14 -13.90
N GLY A 209 -18.89 -8.06 -14.69
CA GLY A 209 -19.72 -7.71 -15.83
C GLY A 209 -20.99 -6.91 -15.51
N GLU A 210 -21.33 -6.74 -14.25
CA GLU A 210 -22.46 -5.89 -13.82
C GLU A 210 -22.00 -4.44 -13.65
N VAL A 211 -22.78 -3.48 -14.19
CA VAL A 211 -22.50 -2.05 -13.98
C VAL A 211 -22.90 -1.67 -12.56
N VAL A 212 -21.92 -1.34 -11.74
CA VAL A 212 -22.12 -0.95 -10.34
C VAL A 212 -22.11 0.56 -10.14
N ILE A 213 -21.38 1.29 -10.99
CA ILE A 213 -21.39 2.76 -11.06
C ILE A 213 -21.52 3.20 -12.51
N GLU A 214 -22.33 4.21 -12.74
CA GLU A 214 -22.47 4.94 -14.01
C GLU A 214 -22.61 6.42 -13.72
N ASP A 215 -21.70 7.23 -14.29
CA ASP A 215 -21.65 8.69 -14.13
C ASP A 215 -21.75 9.18 -12.67
N GLY A 216 -21.08 8.46 -11.75
CA GLY A 216 -21.07 8.76 -10.31
C GLY A 216 -22.26 8.22 -9.51
N GLU A 217 -23.26 7.64 -10.18
CA GLU A 217 -24.44 7.07 -9.55
C GLU A 217 -24.24 5.57 -9.29
N ILE A 218 -24.56 5.11 -8.07
CA ILE A 218 -24.56 3.69 -7.73
C ILE A 218 -25.76 3.01 -8.39
N ARG A 219 -25.51 2.02 -9.26
CA ARG A 219 -26.54 1.24 -9.98
C ARG A 219 -26.81 -0.11 -9.33
N ALA A 220 -25.77 -0.74 -8.78
CA ALA A 220 -25.89 -2.03 -8.11
C ALA A 220 -24.86 -2.15 -6.98
N THR A 221 -25.17 -3.02 -6.03
CA THR A 221 -24.31 -3.36 -4.88
C THR A 221 -24.17 -4.88 -4.78
N PRO A 222 -23.44 -5.54 -5.72
CA PRO A 222 -23.28 -6.98 -5.70
C PRO A 222 -22.54 -7.43 -4.42
N GLU A 223 -22.86 -8.63 -3.95
CA GLU A 223 -22.11 -9.23 -2.87
C GLU A 223 -20.64 -9.46 -3.27
N GLY A 224 -19.74 -9.30 -2.32
CA GLY A 224 -18.33 -9.63 -2.50
C GLY A 224 -18.08 -11.13 -2.54
N ARG A 225 -16.86 -11.50 -2.94
CA ARG A 225 -16.34 -12.88 -2.83
C ARG A 225 -15.15 -12.86 -1.90
N GLU A 226 -14.98 -13.92 -1.14
CA GLU A 226 -13.80 -14.12 -0.30
C GLU A 226 -12.77 -14.94 -1.09
N PHE A 227 -11.53 -14.49 -1.07
CA PHE A 227 -10.40 -15.20 -1.66
C PHE A 227 -9.41 -15.57 -0.56
N LEU A 228 -9.04 -16.84 -0.49
CA LEU A 228 -7.96 -17.33 0.36
C LEU A 228 -6.73 -17.61 -0.51
N VAL A 229 -5.73 -16.77 -0.40
CA VAL A 229 -4.44 -16.98 -1.06
C VAL A 229 -3.60 -17.93 -0.20
N LYS A 230 -3.22 -19.07 -0.78
CA LYS A 230 -2.46 -20.11 -0.08
C LYS A 230 -1.06 -20.23 -0.70
N PRO A 231 -0.04 -19.52 -0.18
CA PRO A 231 1.32 -19.63 -0.67
C PRO A 231 1.93 -21.00 -0.29
N ALA A 232 2.77 -21.52 -1.18
CA ALA A 232 3.61 -22.66 -0.82
C ALA A 232 4.70 -22.22 0.16
N PHE A 233 4.89 -22.98 1.24
CA PHE A 233 5.96 -22.76 2.20
C PHE A 233 6.55 -24.10 2.67
N ASN A 234 7.75 -24.06 3.26
CA ASN A 234 8.33 -25.24 3.91
C ASN A 234 7.79 -25.35 5.34
N PRO A 235 6.98 -26.38 5.67
CA PRO A 235 6.42 -26.56 7.01
C PRO A 235 7.46 -26.69 8.13
N GLU A 236 8.69 -27.10 7.82
CA GLU A 236 9.77 -27.21 8.81
C GLU A 236 10.13 -25.87 9.45
N ILE A 237 9.79 -24.72 8.78
CA ILE A 237 10.02 -23.38 9.32
C ILE A 237 9.26 -23.13 10.63
N GLU A 238 8.15 -23.80 10.87
CA GLU A 238 7.35 -23.62 12.07
C GLU A 238 8.14 -23.97 13.34
N SER A 239 8.98 -25.02 13.28
CA SER A 239 9.85 -25.42 14.41
C SER A 239 10.85 -24.33 14.78
N PHE A 240 11.27 -23.53 13.82
CA PHE A 240 12.15 -22.37 14.03
C PHE A 240 11.38 -21.12 14.48
N LEU A 241 10.20 -20.90 13.96
CA LEU A 241 9.39 -19.72 14.25
C LEU A 241 8.74 -19.78 15.63
N LYS A 242 8.20 -20.95 16.03
CA LYS A 242 7.46 -21.11 17.28
C LYS A 242 8.18 -20.59 18.51
N PRO A 243 9.44 -21.01 18.82
CA PRO A 243 10.12 -20.50 19.99
C PRO A 243 10.36 -18.99 19.95
N LYS A 244 10.62 -18.45 18.76
CA LYS A 244 10.81 -17.00 18.59
C LYS A 244 9.52 -16.22 18.77
N PHE A 245 8.40 -16.76 18.32
CA PHE A 245 7.10 -16.15 18.50
C PHE A 245 6.73 -16.10 19.99
N GLU A 246 6.89 -17.22 20.70
CA GLU A 246 6.58 -17.35 22.13
C GLU A 246 7.53 -16.53 23.04
N ASP A 247 8.74 -16.20 22.56
CA ASP A 247 9.67 -15.31 23.26
C ASP A 247 9.28 -13.82 23.14
N VAL A 248 8.58 -13.46 22.08
CA VAL A 248 8.21 -12.05 21.77
C VAL A 248 6.77 -11.74 22.17
N TYR A 249 5.84 -12.68 21.97
CA TYR A 249 4.41 -12.48 22.20
C TYR A 249 3.92 -13.25 23.43
N THR A 250 2.88 -12.72 24.11
CA THR A 250 2.26 -13.36 25.27
C THR A 250 1.21 -14.40 24.89
N MET A 251 0.73 -14.38 23.63
CA MET A 251 -0.16 -15.42 23.11
C MET A 251 0.64 -16.61 22.57
N SER A 252 0.06 -17.81 22.60
CA SER A 252 0.71 -19.00 22.05
C SER A 252 0.67 -19.01 20.53
N PHE A 253 1.67 -19.61 19.90
CA PHE A 253 1.74 -19.77 18.45
C PHE A 253 0.50 -20.52 17.89
N GLU A 254 -0.03 -21.50 18.61
CA GLU A 254 -1.21 -22.28 18.24
C GLU A 254 -2.50 -21.45 18.19
N ASN A 255 -2.57 -20.35 18.96
CA ASN A 255 -3.76 -19.48 19.00
C ASN A 255 -3.72 -18.38 17.92
N TYR A 256 -2.62 -18.25 17.20
CA TYR A 256 -2.47 -17.22 16.16
C TYR A 256 -3.16 -17.54 14.82
N PRO A 257 -3.23 -18.83 14.37
CA PRO A 257 -3.88 -19.15 13.09
C PRO A 257 -5.35 -18.79 13.05
N VAL A 258 -5.79 -18.32 11.88
CA VAL A 258 -7.21 -18.06 11.61
C VAL A 258 -7.96 -19.39 11.54
N GLU A 259 -9.09 -19.52 12.25
CA GLU A 259 -9.95 -20.69 12.19
C GLU A 259 -10.53 -20.88 10.77
N MET A 260 -10.15 -21.97 10.12
CA MET A 260 -10.59 -22.27 8.74
C MET A 260 -12.11 -22.45 8.60
N GLU A 261 -12.82 -22.80 9.68
CA GLU A 261 -14.28 -22.93 9.69
C GLU A 261 -15.02 -21.63 9.32
N ARG A 262 -14.35 -20.49 9.52
CA ARG A 262 -14.89 -19.16 9.13
C ARG A 262 -14.70 -18.85 7.65
N ILE A 263 -13.97 -19.67 6.92
CA ILE A 263 -13.55 -19.44 5.53
C ILE A 263 -14.19 -20.48 4.58
N GLU A 264 -15.25 -21.17 4.99
CA GLU A 264 -15.90 -22.26 4.22
C GLU A 264 -16.37 -21.86 2.82
N ARG A 265 -16.53 -20.55 2.55
CA ARG A 265 -16.99 -20.02 1.24
C ARG A 265 -15.90 -19.36 0.42
N ALA A 266 -14.66 -19.34 0.92
CA ALA A 266 -13.57 -18.69 0.21
C ALA A 266 -13.13 -19.48 -1.02
N GLU A 267 -12.91 -18.78 -2.11
CA GLU A 267 -12.23 -19.33 -3.28
C GLU A 267 -10.73 -19.44 -2.98
N ILE A 268 -10.18 -20.67 -3.03
CA ILE A 268 -8.78 -20.92 -2.67
C ILE A 268 -7.90 -20.75 -3.91
N HIS A 269 -6.93 -19.85 -3.80
CA HIS A 269 -5.90 -19.61 -4.83
C HIS A 269 -4.54 -20.10 -4.32
N GLU A 270 -4.03 -21.19 -4.88
CA GLU A 270 -2.68 -21.67 -4.60
C GLU A 270 -1.64 -20.86 -5.38
N CYS A 271 -0.64 -20.31 -4.68
CA CYS A 271 0.48 -19.58 -5.25
C CYS A 271 1.76 -20.43 -5.23
N GLY A 272 2.61 -20.26 -6.24
CA GLY A 272 3.98 -20.82 -6.23
C GLY A 272 4.13 -22.23 -6.77
N LYS A 273 3.13 -22.76 -7.49
CA LYS A 273 3.28 -23.98 -8.29
C LYS A 273 3.08 -23.60 -9.79
N GLU A 274 4.12 -23.12 -10.43
CA GLU A 274 4.31 -23.18 -11.87
C GLU A 274 5.46 -24.11 -12.18
#